data_357ce4c86ee1c7a9832977ce597cc31d
#
_entry.id   357ce4c86ee1c7a9832977ce597cc31d
#
_cell.length_a   1.000
_cell.length_b   1.000
_cell.length_c   1.000
_cell.angle_alpha   90.00
_cell.angle_beta   90.00
_cell.angle_gamma   90.00
#
_symmetry.space_group_name_H-M   'P 1'
#
loop_
_entity.id
_entity.type
_entity.pdbx_description
1 polymer ?
#
loop_
_entity_poly.entity_id
_entity_poly.type
_entity_poly.pdbx_seq_one_letter_code
_entity_poly.pdbx_strand_id
1 'polypeptide(L)'
;MLVRSIAASAFAFVMVYAPVQAQEKTQEQSFAAFVAELWPDAQAKGITRANFDTAMRGVTPDPRVIAATKRQPEYGKPVGAYINDIVSLGRIKRGGDKAREWAKTLDAVEKRYSVERWILLSLWGMESDFGAAKDKWDVFRSLASLAYVKYRHPYFRNELIVAMGIMQKERYPHDKMVSSWAGAMGQTQFMPSNVVDYAIDFSGDGHADLWNNIPDVLGSTANYLNKWKWKFGVPWGFEVTVPKGFDYMRSRGSFADWSKLGLRRADGKAFPPTGNGILFFPSGAAGPGFLVTENFDVLKEYNNSDAYAIAVGHLADRMNGGAIIKTAWPTDDRPLPRDARVALQKKLGAMGYKVNEFDGHIDFDLRDNIRAEQAKFGMLPDGNPTSAFLEKLGVKY
;
A
#
# COMPACT_ATOMS: atom_id res chain seq x y z
N MET A 1 65.48 26.87 42.83
CA MET A 1 64.76 27.07 41.55
C MET A 1 64.73 25.71 40.87
N LEU A 2 63.60 24.97 41.01
CA LEU A 2 63.43 23.66 40.36
C LEU A 2 62.61 23.87 39.07
N VAL A 3 63.19 23.49 37.94
CA VAL A 3 62.49 23.43 36.64
C VAL A 3 61.95 21.99 36.54
N ARG A 4 60.60 21.87 36.49
CA ARG A 4 59.93 20.61 36.18
C ARG A 4 59.69 20.50 34.69
N SER A 5 60.31 19.54 34.05
CA SER A 5 60.07 19.14 32.68
C SER A 5 58.80 18.30 32.63
N ILE A 6 57.84 18.72 31.82
CA ILE A 6 56.62 17.97 31.46
C ILE A 6 56.89 17.21 30.17
N ALA A 7 56.97 15.91 30.24
CA ALA A 7 57.01 15.02 29.06
C ALA A 7 55.59 14.87 28.50
N ALA A 8 55.39 15.32 27.28
CA ALA A 8 54.15 15.09 26.53
C ALA A 8 54.21 13.73 25.83
N SER A 9 53.46 12.74 26.28
CA SER A 9 53.27 11.47 25.59
C SER A 9 52.27 11.66 24.47
N ALA A 10 52.76 11.60 23.23
CA ALA A 10 51.91 11.55 22.04
C ALA A 10 51.37 10.12 21.88
N PHE A 11 50.07 9.92 22.14
CA PHE A 11 49.36 8.68 21.75
C PHE A 11 49.05 8.79 20.25
N ALA A 12 49.75 8.00 19.45
CA ALA A 12 49.40 7.80 18.05
C ALA A 12 48.17 6.86 17.97
N PHE A 13 47.03 7.42 17.61
CA PHE A 13 45.83 6.66 17.26
C PHE A 13 46.03 6.06 15.86
N VAL A 14 46.38 4.79 15.78
CA VAL A 14 46.40 4.04 14.54
C VAL A 14 44.94 3.67 14.23
N MET A 15 44.28 4.45 13.38
CA MET A 15 43.04 4.03 12.75
C MET A 15 43.34 2.87 11.79
N VAL A 16 42.96 1.68 12.20
CA VAL A 16 42.98 0.51 11.31
C VAL A 16 41.78 0.65 10.37
N TYR A 17 42.00 1.19 9.19
CA TYR A 17 41.07 1.06 8.09
C TYR A 17 41.04 -0.39 7.64
N ALA A 18 40.01 -1.15 8.03
CA ALA A 18 39.77 -2.44 7.38
C ALA A 18 39.46 -2.14 5.89
N PRO A 19 40.14 -2.79 4.95
CA PRO A 19 39.96 -2.47 3.55
C PRO A 19 38.52 -2.77 3.11
N VAL A 20 37.90 -1.84 2.41
CA VAL A 20 36.54 -1.94 1.81
C VAL A 20 36.38 -3.24 1.04
N GLN A 21 37.45 -3.73 0.39
CA GLN A 21 37.49 -5.03 -0.31
C GLN A 21 37.24 -6.26 0.56
N ALA A 22 37.60 -6.24 1.86
CA ALA A 22 37.34 -7.37 2.75
C ALA A 22 35.84 -7.42 3.13
N GLN A 23 35.22 -6.28 3.24
CA GLN A 23 33.79 -6.17 3.54
C GLN A 23 32.93 -6.57 2.34
N GLU A 24 33.29 -6.19 1.13
CA GLU A 24 32.63 -6.62 -0.10
C GLU A 24 32.72 -8.13 -0.31
N LYS A 25 33.91 -8.74 -0.15
CA LYS A 25 34.10 -10.19 -0.25
C LYS A 25 33.27 -10.97 0.78
N THR A 26 33.15 -10.46 2.01
CA THR A 26 32.34 -11.11 3.05
C THR A 26 30.84 -11.03 2.73
N GLN A 27 30.39 -9.92 2.13
CA GLN A 27 29.01 -9.73 1.73
C GLN A 27 28.65 -10.60 0.52
N GLU A 28 29.53 -10.74 -0.47
CA GLU A 28 29.35 -11.65 -1.61
C GLU A 28 29.27 -13.11 -1.17
N GLN A 29 30.15 -13.56 -0.29
CA GLN A 29 30.11 -14.91 0.27
C GLN A 29 28.83 -15.18 1.05
N SER A 30 28.35 -14.21 1.84
CA SER A 30 27.10 -14.29 2.57
C SER A 30 25.87 -14.33 1.63
N PHE A 31 25.90 -13.59 0.51
CA PHE A 31 24.83 -13.64 -0.48
C PHE A 31 24.84 -14.95 -1.28
N ALA A 32 26.01 -15.48 -1.63
CA ALA A 32 26.13 -16.78 -2.28
C ALA A 32 25.55 -17.91 -1.40
N ALA A 33 25.81 -17.87 -0.10
CA ALA A 33 25.19 -18.80 0.86
C ALA A 33 23.67 -18.67 0.89
N PHE A 34 23.13 -17.45 0.92
CA PHE A 34 21.68 -17.19 0.83
C PHE A 34 21.09 -17.79 -0.47
N VAL A 35 21.74 -17.62 -1.62
CA VAL A 35 21.29 -18.20 -2.89
C VAL A 35 21.30 -19.72 -2.84
N ALA A 36 22.33 -20.33 -2.23
CA ALA A 36 22.38 -21.77 -2.04
C ALA A 36 21.25 -22.28 -1.13
N GLU A 37 20.93 -21.56 -0.06
CA GLU A 37 19.79 -21.87 0.84
C GLU A 37 18.43 -21.68 0.18
N LEU A 38 18.32 -20.87 -0.88
CA LEU A 38 17.07 -20.65 -1.61
C LEU A 38 16.72 -21.82 -2.53
N TRP A 39 17.73 -22.54 -3.04
CA TRP A 39 17.52 -23.61 -4.03
C TRP A 39 16.56 -24.72 -3.59
N PRO A 40 16.69 -25.32 -2.41
CA PRO A 40 15.75 -26.38 -1.97
C PRO A 40 14.29 -25.93 -1.98
N ASP A 41 14.00 -24.68 -1.56
CA ASP A 41 12.66 -24.15 -1.55
C ASP A 41 12.14 -23.92 -2.97
N ALA A 42 12.97 -23.40 -3.87
CA ALA A 42 12.63 -23.22 -5.28
C ALA A 42 12.37 -24.58 -5.97
N GLN A 43 13.23 -25.57 -5.72
CA GLN A 43 13.07 -26.93 -6.22
C GLN A 43 11.76 -27.57 -5.74
N ALA A 44 11.43 -27.41 -4.47
CA ALA A 44 10.18 -27.91 -3.89
C ALA A 44 8.92 -27.29 -4.53
N LYS A 45 9.05 -26.09 -5.11
CA LYS A 45 8.00 -25.41 -5.89
C LYS A 45 8.05 -25.72 -7.40
N GLY A 46 8.86 -26.69 -7.81
CA GLY A 46 8.95 -27.16 -9.21
C GLY A 46 9.81 -26.29 -10.13
N ILE A 47 10.62 -25.39 -9.58
CA ILE A 47 11.57 -24.61 -10.38
C ILE A 47 12.72 -25.53 -10.82
N THR A 48 12.99 -25.55 -12.13
CA THR A 48 14.14 -26.30 -12.64
C THR A 48 15.46 -25.61 -12.29
N ARG A 49 16.53 -26.38 -12.17
CA ARG A 49 17.87 -25.81 -11.89
C ARG A 49 18.26 -24.78 -12.94
N ALA A 50 18.00 -25.05 -14.21
CA ALA A 50 18.33 -24.13 -15.30
C ALA A 50 17.60 -22.78 -15.19
N ASN A 51 16.30 -22.78 -14.81
CA ASN A 51 15.54 -21.56 -14.61
C ASN A 51 15.99 -20.81 -13.35
N PHE A 52 16.28 -21.53 -12.26
CA PHE A 52 16.86 -20.94 -11.05
C PHE A 52 18.19 -20.21 -11.36
N ASP A 53 19.11 -20.90 -12.04
CA ASP A 53 20.41 -20.32 -12.41
C ASP A 53 20.24 -19.13 -13.38
N THR A 54 19.26 -19.17 -14.26
CA THR A 54 18.93 -18.05 -15.14
C THR A 54 18.41 -16.86 -14.36
N ALA A 55 17.46 -17.06 -13.44
CA ALA A 55 16.89 -16.02 -12.59
C ALA A 55 17.94 -15.36 -11.69
N MET A 56 18.88 -16.15 -11.19
CA MET A 56 19.91 -15.65 -10.26
C MET A 56 21.21 -15.22 -10.94
N ARG A 57 21.28 -15.30 -12.27
CA ARG A 57 22.50 -14.96 -13.03
C ARG A 57 22.90 -13.50 -12.86
N GLY A 58 24.05 -13.24 -12.25
CA GLY A 58 24.55 -11.89 -12.02
C GLY A 58 23.78 -11.07 -10.98
N VAL A 59 22.83 -11.69 -10.27
CA VAL A 59 22.09 -11.04 -9.20
C VAL A 59 23.01 -10.82 -8.00
N THR A 60 23.05 -9.59 -7.53
CA THR A 60 23.75 -9.15 -6.31
C THR A 60 22.81 -8.25 -5.52
N PRO A 61 22.96 -8.13 -4.18
CA PRO A 61 22.15 -7.20 -3.39
C PRO A 61 22.24 -5.78 -3.94
N ASP A 62 21.10 -5.12 -4.11
CA ASP A 62 21.04 -3.72 -4.53
C ASP A 62 20.91 -2.80 -3.30
N PRO A 63 21.94 -1.99 -2.98
CA PRO A 63 21.90 -1.08 -1.83
C PRO A 63 20.75 -0.06 -1.91
N ARG A 64 20.32 0.31 -3.12
CA ARG A 64 19.21 1.25 -3.33
C ARG A 64 17.88 0.63 -2.94
N VAL A 65 17.66 -0.66 -3.27
CA VAL A 65 16.50 -1.44 -2.84
C VAL A 65 16.48 -1.54 -1.32
N ILE A 66 17.61 -1.88 -0.70
CA ILE A 66 17.73 -1.98 0.75
C ILE A 66 17.47 -0.63 1.43
N ALA A 67 18.00 0.47 0.87
CA ALA A 67 17.74 1.81 1.40
C ALA A 67 16.28 2.24 1.27
N ALA A 68 15.57 1.80 0.23
CA ALA A 68 14.16 2.10 0.01
C ALA A 68 13.25 1.50 1.10
N THR A 69 13.65 0.39 1.75
CA THR A 69 12.88 -0.20 2.87
C THR A 69 12.68 0.75 4.05
N LYS A 70 13.54 1.76 4.16
CA LYS A 70 13.48 2.79 5.23
C LYS A 70 12.64 4.01 4.85
N ARG A 71 12.13 4.08 3.61
CA ARG A 71 11.39 5.22 3.06
C ARG A 71 10.07 4.73 2.48
N GLN A 72 8.99 4.75 3.27
CA GLN A 72 7.64 4.45 2.79
C GLN A 72 6.82 5.74 2.80
N PRO A 73 6.67 6.44 1.64
CA PRO A 73 6.04 7.76 1.56
C PRO A 73 4.58 7.79 2.01
N GLU A 74 3.83 6.70 1.76
CA GLU A 74 2.42 6.57 2.11
C GLU A 74 2.12 6.62 3.61
N TYR A 75 3.12 6.35 4.45
CA TYR A 75 2.98 6.38 5.91
C TYR A 75 3.62 7.61 6.57
N GLY A 76 4.26 8.47 5.79
CA GLY A 76 4.97 9.64 6.30
C GLY A 76 4.34 10.98 5.93
N LYS A 77 3.35 11.00 5.03
CA LYS A 77 2.68 12.22 4.59
C LYS A 77 1.33 12.40 5.29
N PRO A 78 0.93 13.64 5.63
CA PRO A 78 -0.46 13.95 5.98
C PRO A 78 -1.42 13.42 4.92
N VAL A 79 -2.57 12.87 5.36
CA VAL A 79 -3.54 12.23 4.46
C VAL A 79 -3.98 13.18 3.34
N GLY A 80 -4.29 14.42 3.70
CA GLY A 80 -4.72 15.44 2.71
C GLY A 80 -3.64 15.76 1.69
N ALA A 81 -2.38 15.84 2.10
CA ALA A 81 -1.26 16.09 1.18
C ALA A 81 -1.08 14.92 0.21
N TYR A 82 -1.18 13.67 0.70
CA TYR A 82 -1.12 12.49 -0.14
C TYR A 82 -2.23 12.48 -1.19
N ILE A 83 -3.48 12.72 -0.78
CA ILE A 83 -4.64 12.73 -1.69
C ILE A 83 -4.50 13.84 -2.74
N ASN A 84 -4.08 15.04 -2.36
CA ASN A 84 -3.89 16.17 -3.27
C ASN A 84 -2.78 15.91 -4.31
N ASP A 85 -1.69 15.25 -3.93
CA ASP A 85 -0.63 14.86 -4.85
C ASP A 85 -1.13 13.85 -5.91
N ILE A 86 -1.98 12.93 -5.48
CA ILE A 86 -2.52 11.87 -6.34
C ILE A 86 -3.64 12.40 -7.23
N VAL A 87 -4.64 13.09 -6.67
CA VAL A 87 -5.85 13.52 -7.36
C VAL A 87 -5.62 14.87 -8.06
N SER A 88 -4.60 14.92 -8.93
CA SER A 88 -4.23 16.12 -9.68
C SER A 88 -5.10 16.32 -10.92
N LEU A 89 -5.30 17.58 -11.33
CA LEU A 89 -6.02 17.90 -12.57
C LEU A 89 -5.41 17.22 -13.80
N GLY A 90 -4.08 17.08 -13.83
CA GLY A 90 -3.38 16.39 -14.92
C GLY A 90 -3.74 14.90 -14.97
N ARG A 91 -3.79 14.21 -13.82
CA ARG A 91 -4.17 12.79 -13.77
C ARG A 91 -5.64 12.60 -14.09
N ILE A 92 -6.53 13.46 -13.61
CA ILE A 92 -7.95 13.44 -13.93
C ILE A 92 -8.15 13.59 -15.46
N LYS A 93 -7.45 14.55 -16.08
CA LYS A 93 -7.53 14.75 -17.54
C LYS A 93 -7.03 13.51 -18.29
N ARG A 94 -5.85 12.98 -17.94
CA ARG A 94 -5.32 11.76 -18.59
C ARG A 94 -6.27 10.58 -18.44
N GLY A 95 -6.87 10.39 -17.26
CA GLY A 95 -7.87 9.34 -17.06
C GLY A 95 -9.09 9.49 -17.96
N GLY A 96 -9.60 10.70 -18.15
CA GLY A 96 -10.68 10.99 -19.08
C GLY A 96 -10.28 10.73 -20.55
N ASP A 97 -9.02 11.04 -20.92
CA ASP A 97 -8.49 10.72 -22.25
C ASP A 97 -8.42 9.18 -22.43
N LYS A 98 -7.91 8.45 -21.45
CA LYS A 98 -7.85 6.97 -21.46
C LYS A 98 -9.23 6.31 -21.46
N ALA A 99 -10.20 6.90 -20.78
CA ALA A 99 -11.59 6.42 -20.84
C ALA A 99 -12.16 6.42 -22.26
N ARG A 100 -11.83 7.45 -23.05
CA ARG A 100 -12.24 7.55 -24.47
C ARG A 100 -11.44 6.62 -25.37
N GLU A 101 -10.12 6.58 -25.18
CA GLU A 101 -9.20 5.74 -25.95
C GLU A 101 -9.57 4.25 -25.84
N TRP A 102 -9.88 3.80 -24.64
CA TRP A 102 -10.14 2.37 -24.33
C TRP A 102 -11.61 2.07 -24.08
N ALA A 103 -12.55 2.89 -24.56
CA ALA A 103 -13.97 2.77 -24.26
C ALA A 103 -14.52 1.37 -24.52
N LYS A 104 -14.23 0.76 -25.68
CA LYS A 104 -14.71 -0.59 -26.04
C LYS A 104 -14.16 -1.67 -25.12
N THR A 105 -12.88 -1.58 -24.74
CA THR A 105 -12.25 -2.52 -23.80
C THR A 105 -12.88 -2.37 -22.42
N LEU A 106 -13.06 -1.14 -21.95
CA LEU A 106 -13.69 -0.86 -20.65
C LEU A 106 -15.13 -1.37 -20.62
N ASP A 107 -15.93 -1.20 -21.70
CA ASP A 107 -17.29 -1.76 -21.80
C ASP A 107 -17.28 -3.29 -21.65
N ALA A 108 -16.33 -3.96 -22.29
CA ALA A 108 -16.20 -5.42 -22.24
C ALA A 108 -15.74 -5.90 -20.85
N VAL A 109 -14.79 -5.20 -20.22
CA VAL A 109 -14.29 -5.53 -18.88
C VAL A 109 -15.37 -5.30 -17.82
N GLU A 110 -16.06 -4.16 -17.83
CA GLU A 110 -17.19 -3.87 -16.92
C GLU A 110 -18.27 -4.94 -17.02
N LYS A 111 -18.65 -5.30 -18.25
CA LYS A 111 -19.66 -6.34 -18.51
C LYS A 111 -19.24 -7.71 -17.95
N ARG A 112 -17.96 -8.05 -18.06
CA ARG A 112 -17.45 -9.38 -17.66
C ARG A 112 -17.23 -9.50 -16.16
N TYR A 113 -16.71 -8.45 -15.51
CA TYR A 113 -16.26 -8.50 -14.13
C TYR A 113 -17.13 -7.72 -13.16
N SER A 114 -18.07 -6.91 -13.65
CA SER A 114 -18.92 -6.06 -12.82
C SER A 114 -18.09 -5.16 -11.90
N VAL A 115 -17.14 -4.41 -12.49
CA VAL A 115 -16.31 -3.40 -11.83
C VAL A 115 -16.37 -2.12 -12.67
N GLU A 116 -16.66 -0.98 -12.05
CA GLU A 116 -16.81 0.29 -12.74
C GLU A 116 -15.50 0.76 -13.37
N ARG A 117 -15.58 1.21 -14.64
CA ARG A 117 -14.42 1.69 -15.42
C ARG A 117 -13.61 2.77 -14.73
N TRP A 118 -14.27 3.64 -13.97
CA TRP A 118 -13.57 4.73 -13.29
C TRP A 118 -12.67 4.24 -12.15
N ILE A 119 -13.04 3.17 -11.49
CA ILE A 119 -12.20 2.50 -10.48
C ILE A 119 -10.99 1.84 -11.16
N LEU A 120 -11.20 1.14 -12.29
CA LEU A 120 -10.12 0.52 -13.07
C LEU A 120 -9.12 1.57 -13.57
N LEU A 121 -9.63 2.68 -14.13
CA LEU A 121 -8.80 3.79 -14.58
C LEU A 121 -8.09 4.49 -13.42
N SER A 122 -8.74 4.59 -12.27
CA SER A 122 -8.12 5.17 -11.08
C SER A 122 -6.93 4.33 -10.61
N LEU A 123 -7.10 3.03 -10.48
CA LEU A 123 -6.01 2.12 -10.13
C LEU A 123 -4.89 2.18 -11.16
N TRP A 124 -5.19 2.10 -12.46
CA TRP A 124 -4.18 2.23 -13.51
C TRP A 124 -3.43 3.57 -13.44
N GLY A 125 -4.15 4.66 -13.17
CA GLY A 125 -3.55 5.99 -12.97
C GLY A 125 -2.68 6.09 -11.72
N MET A 126 -3.07 5.41 -10.63
CA MET A 126 -2.33 5.39 -9.37
C MET A 126 -1.03 4.59 -9.49
N GLU A 127 -1.12 3.37 -10.05
CA GLU A 127 -0.04 2.40 -10.04
C GLU A 127 1.07 2.73 -11.05
N SER A 128 0.70 3.22 -12.23
CA SER A 128 1.67 3.43 -13.31
C SER A 128 1.51 4.73 -14.11
N ASP A 129 0.68 5.67 -13.61
CA ASP A 129 0.30 6.87 -14.36
C ASP A 129 -0.17 6.54 -15.79
N PHE A 130 -1.07 5.56 -15.91
CA PHE A 130 -1.59 5.02 -17.17
C PHE A 130 -0.49 4.42 -18.06
N GLY A 131 0.49 3.77 -17.46
CA GLY A 131 1.63 3.17 -18.13
C GLY A 131 2.73 4.14 -18.54
N ALA A 132 2.66 5.41 -18.14
CA ALA A 132 3.73 6.39 -18.36
C ALA A 132 4.93 6.18 -17.42
N ALA A 133 4.69 5.78 -16.19
CA ALA A 133 5.74 5.35 -15.27
C ALA A 133 6.19 3.94 -15.65
N LYS A 134 7.45 3.80 -16.03
CA LYS A 134 8.02 2.51 -16.47
C LYS A 134 8.79 1.87 -15.33
N ASP A 135 8.58 0.58 -15.13
CA ASP A 135 9.40 -0.26 -14.28
C ASP A 135 10.86 -0.26 -14.79
N LYS A 136 11.82 -0.18 -13.86
CA LYS A 136 13.25 -0.03 -14.18
C LYS A 136 14.14 -1.00 -13.43
N TRP A 137 13.56 -1.80 -12.53
CA TRP A 137 14.29 -2.69 -11.66
C TRP A 137 14.16 -4.11 -12.17
N ASP A 138 15.25 -4.85 -12.12
CA ASP A 138 15.21 -6.29 -12.31
C ASP A 138 14.44 -6.92 -11.13
N VAL A 139 13.40 -7.71 -11.43
CA VAL A 139 12.51 -8.28 -10.41
C VAL A 139 13.27 -9.22 -9.48
N PHE A 140 14.18 -10.03 -10.04
CA PHE A 140 14.93 -11.02 -9.25
C PHE A 140 15.91 -10.33 -8.32
N ARG A 141 16.61 -9.30 -8.81
CA ARG A 141 17.53 -8.52 -8.00
C ARG A 141 16.81 -7.76 -6.89
N SER A 142 15.65 -7.17 -7.18
CA SER A 142 14.83 -6.47 -6.19
C SER A 142 14.38 -7.42 -5.10
N LEU A 143 13.72 -8.51 -5.47
CA LEU A 143 13.16 -9.48 -4.52
C LEU A 143 14.27 -10.22 -3.75
N ALA A 144 15.38 -10.59 -4.41
CA ALA A 144 16.52 -11.22 -3.75
C ALA A 144 17.17 -10.27 -2.72
N SER A 145 17.29 -8.97 -3.03
CA SER A 145 17.80 -7.98 -2.07
C SER A 145 16.94 -7.89 -0.82
N LEU A 146 15.62 -7.84 -0.98
CA LEU A 146 14.67 -7.77 0.14
C LEU A 146 14.64 -9.07 0.95
N ALA A 147 14.66 -10.22 0.27
CA ALA A 147 14.71 -11.53 0.92
C ALA A 147 16.01 -11.74 1.71
N TYR A 148 17.16 -11.33 1.13
CA TYR A 148 18.47 -11.43 1.76
C TYR A 148 18.56 -10.65 3.08
N VAL A 149 18.02 -9.42 3.13
CA VAL A 149 17.98 -8.64 4.38
C VAL A 149 16.81 -9.01 5.28
N LYS A 150 16.07 -10.08 4.97
CA LYS A 150 14.91 -10.58 5.72
C LYS A 150 13.80 -9.55 5.91
N TYR A 151 13.68 -8.58 4.97
CA TYR A 151 12.60 -7.61 5.03
C TYR A 151 11.25 -8.31 4.84
N ARG A 152 10.34 -8.14 5.80
CA ARG A 152 9.03 -8.84 5.85
C ARG A 152 9.15 -10.37 5.61
N HIS A 153 10.15 -11.00 6.22
CA HIS A 153 10.35 -12.46 6.08
C HIS A 153 9.13 -13.24 6.59
N PRO A 154 8.66 -14.30 5.88
CA PRO A 154 9.24 -14.91 4.66
C PRO A 154 8.67 -14.34 3.34
N TYR A 155 7.86 -13.28 3.37
CA TYR A 155 7.10 -12.77 2.22
C TYR A 155 7.94 -12.57 0.96
N PHE A 156 8.98 -11.75 0.99
CA PHE A 156 9.80 -11.48 -0.21
C PHE A 156 10.62 -12.68 -0.70
N ARG A 157 10.94 -13.63 0.19
CA ARG A 157 11.54 -14.90 -0.22
C ARG A 157 10.56 -15.72 -1.06
N ASN A 158 9.31 -15.78 -0.65
CA ASN A 158 8.26 -16.48 -1.38
C ASN A 158 7.97 -15.79 -2.73
N GLU A 159 7.87 -14.46 -2.76
CA GLU A 159 7.66 -13.71 -4.00
C GLU A 159 8.79 -13.92 -5.01
N LEU A 160 10.04 -14.04 -4.57
CA LEU A 160 11.18 -14.34 -5.43
C LEU A 160 11.02 -15.72 -6.12
N ILE A 161 10.60 -16.73 -5.37
CA ILE A 161 10.38 -18.08 -5.92
C ILE A 161 9.20 -18.08 -6.90
N VAL A 162 8.11 -17.36 -6.56
CA VAL A 162 6.95 -17.21 -7.46
C VAL A 162 7.35 -16.50 -8.76
N ALA A 163 8.17 -15.44 -8.70
CA ALA A 163 8.68 -14.76 -9.90
C ALA A 163 9.48 -15.72 -10.81
N MET A 164 10.31 -16.61 -10.23
CA MET A 164 10.99 -17.66 -10.98
C MET A 164 10.00 -18.61 -11.68
N GLY A 165 8.89 -18.94 -10.99
CA GLY A 165 7.81 -19.76 -11.54
C GLY A 165 7.12 -19.10 -12.73
N ILE A 166 6.84 -17.80 -12.67
CA ILE A 166 6.28 -17.02 -13.77
C ILE A 166 7.24 -17.05 -14.98
N MET A 167 8.53 -16.74 -14.77
CA MET A 167 9.52 -16.78 -15.82
C MET A 167 9.58 -18.16 -16.50
N GLN A 168 9.55 -19.24 -15.72
CA GLN A 168 9.59 -20.60 -16.23
C GLN A 168 8.32 -20.98 -17.03
N LYS A 169 7.14 -20.68 -16.48
CA LYS A 169 5.86 -21.07 -17.06
C LYS A 169 5.56 -20.28 -18.33
N GLU A 170 5.68 -18.97 -18.26
CA GLU A 170 5.35 -18.06 -19.35
C GLU A 170 6.50 -17.87 -20.33
N ARG A 171 7.67 -18.47 -20.06
CA ARG A 171 8.90 -18.36 -20.87
C ARG A 171 9.32 -16.91 -21.11
N TYR A 172 9.03 -16.02 -20.16
CA TYR A 172 9.50 -14.64 -20.26
C TYR A 172 11.02 -14.59 -20.23
N PRO A 173 11.66 -13.81 -21.13
CA PRO A 173 13.11 -13.53 -21.03
C PRO A 173 13.40 -12.81 -19.71
N HIS A 174 14.52 -13.18 -19.08
CA HIS A 174 14.96 -12.58 -17.80
C HIS A 174 14.98 -11.05 -17.84
N ASP A 175 15.49 -10.47 -18.92
CA ASP A 175 15.61 -9.02 -19.15
C ASP A 175 14.28 -8.28 -19.34
N LYS A 176 13.19 -9.02 -19.54
CA LYS A 176 11.81 -8.49 -19.61
C LYS A 176 11.06 -8.55 -18.28
N MET A 177 11.62 -9.25 -17.29
CA MET A 177 11.05 -9.34 -15.95
C MET A 177 11.41 -8.10 -15.13
N VAL A 178 10.81 -6.96 -15.51
CA VAL A 178 11.02 -5.66 -14.84
C VAL A 178 9.91 -5.36 -13.85
N SER A 179 10.27 -4.62 -12.79
CA SER A 179 9.38 -4.34 -11.66
C SER A 179 9.65 -2.98 -11.03
N SER A 180 8.90 -2.62 -10.01
CA SER A 180 9.28 -1.59 -9.04
C SER A 180 10.45 -2.06 -8.17
N TRP A 181 10.98 -1.15 -7.35
CA TRP A 181 12.05 -1.48 -6.38
C TRP A 181 11.67 -2.62 -5.41
N ALA A 182 10.38 -2.81 -5.17
CA ALA A 182 9.85 -3.84 -4.27
C ALA A 182 9.33 -5.09 -5.00
N GLY A 183 9.58 -5.22 -6.31
CA GLY A 183 9.19 -6.40 -7.07
C GLY A 183 7.76 -6.40 -7.61
N ALA A 184 7.02 -5.30 -7.50
CA ALA A 184 5.70 -5.17 -8.10
C ALA A 184 5.83 -4.98 -9.63
N MET A 185 5.04 -5.74 -10.41
CA MET A 185 5.23 -5.96 -11.84
C MET A 185 4.17 -5.28 -12.71
N GLY A 186 4.61 -4.71 -13.81
CA GLY A 186 3.77 -4.20 -14.88
C GLY A 186 2.94 -2.98 -14.50
N GLN A 187 1.96 -2.63 -15.34
CA GLN A 187 1.14 -1.44 -15.13
C GLN A 187 0.11 -1.59 -14.00
N THR A 188 -0.15 -2.83 -13.55
CA THR A 188 -0.99 -3.14 -12.41
C THR A 188 -0.24 -3.06 -11.08
N GLN A 189 1.09 -3.06 -11.10
CA GLN A 189 1.97 -3.17 -9.93
C GLN A 189 1.62 -4.39 -9.06
N PHE A 190 1.29 -5.52 -9.70
CA PHE A 190 1.04 -6.77 -9.01
C PHE A 190 2.33 -7.39 -8.46
N MET A 191 2.29 -7.83 -7.22
CA MET A 191 3.32 -8.74 -6.72
C MET A 191 3.29 -10.06 -7.50
N PRO A 192 4.40 -10.81 -7.62
CA PRO A 192 4.42 -12.07 -8.36
C PRO A 192 3.29 -13.03 -7.99
N SER A 193 2.95 -13.19 -6.71
CA SER A 193 1.81 -14.01 -6.29
C SER A 193 0.48 -13.50 -6.87
N ASN A 194 0.26 -12.19 -6.89
CA ASN A 194 -0.93 -11.59 -7.48
C ASN A 194 -0.98 -11.78 -9.01
N VAL A 195 0.17 -11.82 -9.70
CA VAL A 195 0.21 -12.15 -11.13
C VAL A 195 -0.27 -13.59 -11.34
N VAL A 196 0.19 -14.54 -10.54
CA VAL A 196 -0.25 -15.95 -10.65
C VAL A 196 -1.75 -16.10 -10.39
N ASP A 197 -2.27 -15.38 -9.38
CA ASP A 197 -3.65 -15.55 -8.91
C ASP A 197 -4.68 -14.77 -9.73
N TYR A 198 -4.29 -13.62 -10.31
CA TYR A 198 -5.24 -12.65 -10.86
C TYR A 198 -4.96 -12.19 -12.28
N ALA A 199 -3.73 -12.35 -12.81
CA ALA A 199 -3.47 -11.96 -14.20
C ALA A 199 -4.25 -12.83 -15.17
N ILE A 200 -4.78 -12.19 -16.20
CA ILE A 200 -5.56 -12.86 -17.24
C ILE A 200 -5.17 -12.36 -18.62
N ASP A 201 -5.18 -13.24 -19.58
CA ASP A 201 -5.19 -12.89 -21.00
C ASP A 201 -6.61 -12.46 -21.39
N PHE A 202 -6.86 -11.15 -21.33
CA PHE A 202 -8.15 -10.60 -21.72
C PHE A 202 -8.22 -10.30 -23.23
N SER A 203 -7.07 -10.07 -23.85
CA SER A 203 -6.95 -9.85 -25.29
C SER A 203 -7.16 -11.13 -26.10
N GLY A 204 -6.85 -12.30 -25.52
CA GLY A 204 -6.96 -13.61 -26.17
C GLY A 204 -5.77 -13.94 -27.07
N ASP A 205 -4.60 -13.32 -26.84
CA ASP A 205 -3.37 -13.56 -27.62
C ASP A 205 -2.53 -14.74 -27.11
N GLY A 206 -2.91 -15.35 -26.00
CA GLY A 206 -2.28 -16.50 -25.40
C GLY A 206 -1.37 -16.18 -24.20
N HIS A 207 -1.22 -14.88 -23.84
CA HIS A 207 -0.37 -14.43 -22.74
C HIS A 207 -1.04 -13.30 -21.96
N ALA A 208 -0.86 -13.27 -20.63
CA ALA A 208 -1.29 -12.15 -19.79
C ALA A 208 -0.18 -11.10 -19.68
N ASP A 209 -0.07 -10.16 -20.64
CA ASP A 209 0.97 -9.13 -20.65
C ASP A 209 0.53 -7.89 -19.85
N LEU A 210 0.98 -7.80 -18.59
CA LEU A 210 0.71 -6.66 -17.71
C LEU A 210 1.58 -5.44 -17.98
N TRP A 211 2.59 -5.52 -18.87
CA TRP A 211 3.49 -4.42 -19.17
C TRP A 211 3.05 -3.61 -20.41
N ASN A 212 2.56 -4.28 -21.45
CA ASN A 212 2.33 -3.64 -22.74
C ASN A 212 0.91 -3.84 -23.30
N ASN A 213 0.14 -4.81 -22.80
CA ASN A 213 -1.20 -5.12 -23.30
C ASN A 213 -2.28 -4.50 -22.38
N ILE A 214 -2.85 -3.35 -22.78
CA ILE A 214 -3.82 -2.62 -21.94
C ILE A 214 -5.11 -3.41 -21.67
N PRO A 215 -5.69 -4.16 -22.62
CA PRO A 215 -6.78 -5.10 -22.32
C PRO A 215 -6.47 -6.04 -21.17
N ASP A 216 -5.26 -6.61 -21.10
CA ASP A 216 -4.86 -7.53 -20.04
C ASP A 216 -4.66 -6.80 -18.71
N VAL A 217 -4.09 -5.58 -18.75
CA VAL A 217 -3.93 -4.71 -17.57
C VAL A 217 -5.29 -4.43 -16.94
N LEU A 218 -6.26 -3.95 -17.74
CA LEU A 218 -7.60 -3.59 -17.26
C LEU A 218 -8.39 -4.84 -16.82
N GLY A 219 -8.30 -5.91 -17.60
CA GLY A 219 -8.94 -7.18 -17.30
C GLY A 219 -8.41 -7.82 -16.02
N SER A 220 -7.08 -7.82 -15.83
CA SER A 220 -6.44 -8.36 -14.62
C SER A 220 -6.79 -7.54 -13.37
N THR A 221 -6.79 -6.21 -13.49
CA THR A 221 -7.22 -5.33 -12.39
C THR A 221 -8.68 -5.60 -12.01
N ALA A 222 -9.56 -5.75 -13.00
CA ALA A 222 -10.98 -6.06 -12.75
C ALA A 222 -11.17 -7.45 -12.14
N ASN A 223 -10.41 -8.45 -12.63
CA ASN A 223 -10.43 -9.80 -12.07
C ASN A 223 -9.99 -9.80 -10.60
N TYR A 224 -8.94 -9.05 -10.26
CA TYR A 224 -8.50 -8.86 -8.88
C TYR A 224 -9.65 -8.36 -8.00
N LEU A 225 -10.24 -7.21 -8.35
CA LEU A 225 -11.33 -6.61 -7.57
C LEU A 225 -12.56 -7.53 -7.47
N ASN A 226 -12.93 -8.20 -8.56
CA ASN A 226 -14.02 -9.16 -8.57
C ASN A 226 -13.76 -10.35 -7.63
N LYS A 227 -12.53 -10.89 -7.61
CA LYS A 227 -12.15 -11.97 -6.68
C LYS A 227 -12.22 -11.52 -5.22
N TRP A 228 -11.90 -10.27 -4.95
CA TRP A 228 -12.04 -9.62 -3.63
C TRP A 228 -13.45 -9.11 -3.36
N LYS A 229 -14.47 -9.55 -4.17
CA LYS A 229 -15.89 -9.34 -3.94
C LYS A 229 -16.35 -7.89 -4.11
N TRP A 230 -15.74 -7.16 -5.04
CA TRP A 230 -16.24 -5.87 -5.47
C TRP A 230 -17.76 -5.93 -5.76
N LYS A 231 -18.49 -4.92 -5.30
CA LYS A 231 -19.94 -4.83 -5.48
C LYS A 231 -20.26 -3.73 -6.50
N PHE A 232 -20.61 -4.15 -7.72
CA PHE A 232 -21.02 -3.22 -8.76
C PHE A 232 -22.22 -2.38 -8.33
N GLY A 233 -22.16 -1.07 -8.60
CA GLY A 233 -23.21 -0.11 -8.20
C GLY A 233 -23.17 0.32 -6.73
N VAL A 234 -22.33 -0.28 -5.90
CA VAL A 234 -22.07 0.20 -4.53
C VAL A 234 -20.88 1.15 -4.56
N PRO A 235 -21.04 2.43 -4.16
CA PRO A 235 -19.92 3.37 -4.12
C PRO A 235 -18.88 2.95 -3.08
N TRP A 236 -17.63 3.37 -3.24
CA TRP A 236 -16.58 3.12 -2.24
C TRP A 236 -16.83 3.85 -0.92
N GLY A 237 -17.49 5.02 -0.99
CA GLY A 237 -17.81 5.86 0.16
C GLY A 237 -18.29 7.24 -0.25
N PHE A 238 -18.51 8.09 0.74
CA PHE A 238 -18.95 9.47 0.59
C PHE A 238 -18.23 10.36 1.61
N GLU A 239 -17.80 11.55 1.22
CA GLU A 239 -17.54 12.60 2.19
C GLU A 239 -18.85 13.01 2.86
N VAL A 240 -18.84 13.14 4.19
CA VAL A 240 -20.03 13.48 4.97
C VAL A 240 -19.77 14.63 5.92
N THR A 241 -20.84 15.37 6.22
CA THR A 241 -20.90 16.32 7.33
C THR A 241 -21.68 15.71 8.47
N VAL A 242 -21.18 15.90 9.70
CA VAL A 242 -21.85 15.47 10.92
C VAL A 242 -22.55 16.64 11.61
N PRO A 243 -23.73 16.46 12.24
CA PRO A 243 -24.43 17.52 12.93
C PRO A 243 -23.71 17.92 14.24
N LYS A 244 -23.99 19.11 14.75
CA LYS A 244 -23.52 19.52 16.07
C LYS A 244 -24.06 18.58 17.14
N GLY A 245 -23.20 18.14 18.08
CA GLY A 245 -23.57 17.22 19.16
C GLY A 245 -23.69 15.75 18.72
N PHE A 246 -23.11 15.41 17.56
CA PHE A 246 -23.10 14.03 17.08
C PHE A 246 -22.36 13.10 18.06
N ASP A 247 -22.90 11.89 18.25
CA ASP A 247 -22.26 10.83 19.04
C ASP A 247 -21.19 10.09 18.21
N TYR A 248 -19.95 10.47 18.40
CA TYR A 248 -18.80 9.85 17.71
C TYR A 248 -18.50 8.41 18.13
N MET A 249 -19.12 7.90 19.21
CA MET A 249 -19.03 6.48 19.55
C MET A 249 -19.72 5.58 18.52
N ARG A 250 -20.66 6.13 17.77
CA ARG A 250 -21.35 5.41 16.70
C ARG A 250 -20.55 5.44 15.42
N SER A 251 -20.02 4.28 15.01
CA SER A 251 -19.17 4.12 13.83
C SER A 251 -19.83 3.37 12.69
N ARG A 252 -20.88 2.56 12.95
CA ARG A 252 -21.48 1.65 11.96
C ARG A 252 -23.00 1.82 11.93
N GLY A 253 -23.59 1.71 10.73
CA GLY A 253 -25.03 1.77 10.57
C GLY A 253 -25.47 1.74 9.11
N SER A 254 -26.80 1.62 8.90
CA SER A 254 -27.38 1.75 7.57
C SER A 254 -27.38 3.21 7.11
N PHE A 255 -27.42 3.43 5.78
CA PHE A 255 -27.56 4.80 5.24
C PHE A 255 -28.83 5.50 5.75
N ALA A 256 -29.91 4.75 5.96
CA ALA A 256 -31.13 5.28 6.55
C ALA A 256 -30.93 5.75 7.99
N ASP A 257 -30.19 4.99 8.81
CA ASP A 257 -29.86 5.38 10.18
C ASP A 257 -28.97 6.61 10.22
N TRP A 258 -27.95 6.66 9.36
CA TRP A 258 -27.08 7.83 9.25
C TRP A 258 -27.85 9.09 8.86
N SER A 259 -28.80 8.97 7.93
CA SER A 259 -29.67 10.08 7.55
C SER A 259 -30.54 10.55 8.73
N LYS A 260 -31.14 9.62 9.52
CA LYS A 260 -31.92 9.93 10.71
C LYS A 260 -31.11 10.63 11.79
N LEU A 261 -29.83 10.24 11.94
CA LEU A 261 -28.90 10.87 12.86
C LEU A 261 -28.40 12.25 12.39
N GLY A 262 -28.84 12.71 11.25
CA GLY A 262 -28.49 14.01 10.71
C GLY A 262 -27.23 14.08 9.88
N LEU A 263 -26.56 12.96 9.60
CA LEU A 263 -25.46 12.94 8.63
C LEU A 263 -25.98 13.32 7.25
N ARG A 264 -25.17 14.05 6.51
CA ARG A 264 -25.46 14.43 5.13
C ARG A 264 -24.22 14.23 4.28
N ARG A 265 -24.40 13.84 3.04
CA ARG A 265 -23.31 13.85 2.07
C ARG A 265 -22.85 15.28 1.83
N ALA A 266 -21.55 15.50 1.78
CA ALA A 266 -20.98 16.83 1.57
C ALA A 266 -21.30 17.39 0.17
N ASP A 267 -21.56 16.53 -0.82
CA ASP A 267 -21.99 16.94 -2.17
C ASP A 267 -23.46 17.39 -2.25
N GLY A 268 -24.24 17.25 -1.15
CA GLY A 268 -25.63 17.65 -1.03
C GLY A 268 -26.63 16.62 -1.58
N LYS A 269 -26.17 15.50 -2.12
CA LYS A 269 -27.05 14.42 -2.60
C LYS A 269 -27.58 13.58 -1.43
N ALA A 270 -28.66 12.85 -1.65
CA ALA A 270 -29.14 11.85 -0.71
C ALA A 270 -28.19 10.62 -0.69
N PHE A 271 -28.17 9.92 0.44
CA PHE A 271 -27.57 8.58 0.46
C PHE A 271 -28.41 7.61 -0.40
N PRO A 272 -27.81 6.51 -0.90
CA PRO A 272 -28.58 5.45 -1.51
C PRO A 272 -29.68 4.93 -0.56
N PRO A 273 -30.80 4.42 -1.09
CA PRO A 273 -31.93 3.98 -0.26
C PRO A 273 -31.61 2.77 0.60
N THR A 274 -30.63 1.98 0.21
CA THR A 274 -30.17 0.76 0.89
C THR A 274 -28.66 0.75 1.00
N GLY A 275 -28.14 -0.04 1.95
CA GLY A 275 -26.72 -0.23 2.19
C GLY A 275 -26.30 0.26 3.57
N ASN A 276 -25.06 -0.08 3.91
CA ASN A 276 -24.44 0.24 5.18
C ASN A 276 -23.16 1.05 4.94
N GLY A 277 -22.74 1.76 5.98
CA GLY A 277 -21.48 2.48 5.95
C GLY A 277 -20.81 2.54 7.32
N ILE A 278 -19.49 2.63 7.28
CA ILE A 278 -18.63 2.85 8.44
C ILE A 278 -18.20 4.32 8.40
N LEU A 279 -18.46 5.04 9.48
CA LEU A 279 -18.04 6.43 9.64
C LEU A 279 -16.62 6.47 10.21
N PHE A 280 -15.71 7.11 9.49
CA PHE A 280 -14.36 7.33 10.00
C PHE A 280 -13.78 8.67 9.58
N PHE A 281 -12.77 9.11 10.33
CA PHE A 281 -12.08 10.37 10.17
C PHE A 281 -10.60 10.09 10.02
N PRO A 282 -10.06 10.07 8.80
CA PRO A 282 -8.67 9.66 8.54
C PRO A 282 -7.62 10.60 9.19
N SER A 283 -7.98 11.87 9.37
CA SER A 283 -7.16 12.89 10.04
C SER A 283 -7.83 13.48 11.29
N GLY A 284 -8.74 12.70 11.92
CA GLY A 284 -9.54 13.17 13.04
C GLY A 284 -10.74 14.02 12.63
N ALA A 285 -11.64 14.28 13.60
CA ALA A 285 -12.93 14.96 13.37
C ALA A 285 -12.81 16.45 12.98
N ALA A 286 -11.63 17.05 13.07
CA ALA A 286 -11.35 18.39 12.55
C ALA A 286 -11.18 18.41 11.02
N GLY A 287 -11.00 17.25 10.40
CA GLY A 287 -10.85 17.06 8.96
C GLY A 287 -12.09 16.45 8.31
N PRO A 288 -11.96 16.03 7.04
CA PRO A 288 -13.04 15.37 6.32
C PRO A 288 -13.45 14.06 6.99
N GLY A 289 -14.77 13.88 7.20
CA GLY A 289 -15.37 12.61 7.58
C GLY A 289 -15.84 11.83 6.36
N PHE A 290 -15.67 10.53 6.38
CA PHE A 290 -16.11 9.64 5.31
C PHE A 290 -17.04 8.57 5.85
N LEU A 291 -18.11 8.31 5.11
CA LEU A 291 -18.94 7.13 5.29
C LEU A 291 -18.57 6.15 4.17
N VAL A 292 -17.79 5.11 4.52
CA VAL A 292 -17.24 4.14 3.57
C VAL A 292 -18.06 2.85 3.57
N THR A 293 -18.02 2.14 2.45
CA THR A 293 -18.75 0.89 2.23
C THR A 293 -17.80 -0.32 2.18
N GLU A 294 -18.36 -1.51 1.94
CA GLU A 294 -17.59 -2.73 1.74
C GLU A 294 -16.59 -2.65 0.56
N ASN A 295 -16.87 -1.82 -0.46
CA ASN A 295 -15.95 -1.61 -1.57
C ASN A 295 -14.68 -0.83 -1.17
N PHE A 296 -14.72 -0.07 -0.08
CA PHE A 296 -13.53 0.56 0.48
C PHE A 296 -12.52 -0.48 1.00
N ASP A 297 -13.01 -1.53 1.65
CA ASP A 297 -12.16 -2.63 2.11
C ASP A 297 -11.56 -3.39 0.91
N VAL A 298 -12.31 -3.56 -0.18
CA VAL A 298 -11.77 -4.15 -1.42
C VAL A 298 -10.63 -3.31 -2.02
N LEU A 299 -10.72 -1.97 -1.97
CA LEU A 299 -9.60 -1.12 -2.40
C LEU A 299 -8.39 -1.28 -1.47
N LYS A 300 -8.59 -1.54 -0.19
CA LYS A 300 -7.50 -1.80 0.77
C LYS A 300 -6.81 -3.13 0.54
N GLU A 301 -7.45 -4.10 -0.08
CA GLU A 301 -6.77 -5.34 -0.49
C GLU A 301 -5.69 -5.09 -1.56
N TYR A 302 -5.88 -4.08 -2.40
CA TYR A 302 -4.86 -3.69 -3.38
C TYR A 302 -3.65 -3.02 -2.71
N ASN A 303 -3.91 -2.12 -1.77
CA ASN A 303 -2.89 -1.50 -0.92
C ASN A 303 -3.52 -1.16 0.43
N ASN A 304 -3.03 -1.77 1.51
CA ASN A 304 -3.60 -1.65 2.84
C ASN A 304 -3.31 -0.29 3.51
N SER A 305 -3.78 0.79 2.85
CA SER A 305 -3.69 2.17 3.33
C SER A 305 -5.02 2.89 3.14
N ASP A 306 -5.56 3.47 4.22
CA ASP A 306 -6.79 4.29 4.15
C ASP A 306 -6.63 5.47 3.18
N ALA A 307 -5.48 6.15 3.22
CA ALA A 307 -5.19 7.27 2.32
C ALA A 307 -5.16 6.84 0.85
N TYR A 308 -4.59 5.65 0.57
CA TYR A 308 -4.61 5.07 -0.77
C TYR A 308 -6.05 4.78 -1.24
N ALA A 309 -6.84 4.08 -0.43
CA ALA A 309 -8.21 3.73 -0.81
C ALA A 309 -9.09 4.97 -1.03
N ILE A 310 -8.96 6.02 -0.19
CA ILE A 310 -9.63 7.31 -0.42
C ILE A 310 -9.15 7.93 -1.73
N ALA A 311 -7.83 7.94 -2.00
CA ALA A 311 -7.28 8.55 -3.21
C ALA A 311 -7.76 7.82 -4.47
N VAL A 312 -7.81 6.48 -4.48
CA VAL A 312 -8.38 5.68 -5.58
C VAL A 312 -9.84 6.03 -5.80
N GLY A 313 -10.66 5.95 -4.75
CA GLY A 313 -12.09 6.23 -4.85
C GLY A 313 -12.36 7.68 -5.27
N HIS A 314 -11.65 8.64 -4.66
CA HIS A 314 -11.82 10.05 -4.99
C HIS A 314 -11.34 10.37 -6.42
N LEU A 315 -10.21 9.81 -6.89
CA LEU A 315 -9.77 9.99 -8.26
C LEU A 315 -10.77 9.43 -9.26
N ALA A 316 -11.37 8.27 -8.98
CA ALA A 316 -12.43 7.68 -9.79
C ALA A 316 -13.65 8.61 -9.87
N ASP A 317 -14.11 9.13 -8.74
CA ASP A 317 -15.21 10.10 -8.69
C ASP A 317 -14.89 11.36 -9.48
N ARG A 318 -13.68 11.91 -9.33
CA ARG A 318 -13.24 13.13 -10.03
C ARG A 318 -13.17 12.94 -11.55
N MET A 319 -12.71 11.79 -12.01
CA MET A 319 -12.71 11.45 -13.45
C MET A 319 -14.14 11.31 -14.00
N ASN A 320 -15.09 10.89 -13.17
CA ASN A 320 -16.52 10.78 -13.49
C ASN A 320 -17.30 12.08 -13.25
N GLY A 321 -16.65 13.22 -13.11
CA GLY A 321 -17.30 14.52 -12.90
C GLY A 321 -17.77 14.80 -11.47
N GLY A 322 -17.35 14.01 -10.51
CA GLY A 322 -17.65 14.19 -9.08
C GLY A 322 -17.00 15.44 -8.48
N ALA A 323 -17.52 15.87 -7.33
CA ALA A 323 -17.03 17.05 -6.61
C ALA A 323 -15.67 16.82 -5.96
N ILE A 324 -14.96 17.91 -5.61
CA ILE A 324 -13.81 17.88 -4.73
C ILE A 324 -14.23 17.53 -3.29
N ILE A 325 -13.29 17.07 -2.47
CA ILE A 325 -13.47 17.02 -1.02
C ILE A 325 -13.64 18.46 -0.53
N LYS A 326 -14.75 18.73 0.20
CA LYS A 326 -15.16 20.08 0.58
C LYS A 326 -14.60 20.51 1.93
N THR A 327 -14.48 19.57 2.86
CA THR A 327 -13.93 19.86 4.17
C THR A 327 -12.43 20.03 4.08
N ALA A 328 -11.90 21.10 4.65
CA ALA A 328 -10.46 21.34 4.66
C ALA A 328 -9.73 20.26 5.49
N TRP A 329 -8.59 19.81 5.00
CA TRP A 329 -7.71 18.93 5.75
C TRP A 329 -7.00 19.71 6.85
N PRO A 330 -6.81 19.13 8.05
CA PRO A 330 -6.03 19.77 9.11
C PRO A 330 -4.59 20.04 8.65
N THR A 331 -4.06 21.22 8.98
CA THR A 331 -2.69 21.60 8.62
C THR A 331 -1.64 20.98 9.53
N ASP A 332 -2.05 20.52 10.71
CA ASP A 332 -1.25 19.89 11.75
C ASP A 332 -1.39 18.36 11.79
N ASP A 333 -2.02 17.76 10.77
CA ASP A 333 -2.12 16.32 10.63
C ASP A 333 -0.73 15.69 10.56
N ARG A 334 -0.39 14.92 11.58
CA ARG A 334 0.90 14.20 11.69
C ARG A 334 0.63 12.73 11.87
N PRO A 335 0.73 11.94 10.79
CA PRO A 335 0.57 10.50 10.87
C PRO A 335 1.56 9.89 11.86
N LEU A 336 1.08 8.99 12.69
CA LEU A 336 1.94 8.25 13.60
C LEU A 336 2.92 7.37 12.80
N PRO A 337 4.20 7.30 13.19
CA PRO A 337 5.13 6.35 12.59
C PRO A 337 4.70 4.91 12.87
N ARG A 338 5.15 3.98 12.03
CA ARG A 338 4.75 2.57 12.13
C ARG A 338 5.00 1.98 13.52
N ASP A 339 6.16 2.28 14.11
CA ASP A 339 6.53 1.73 15.43
C ASP A 339 5.59 2.23 16.53
N ALA A 340 5.13 3.48 16.46
CA ALA A 340 4.12 4.02 17.37
C ALA A 340 2.78 3.29 17.22
N ARG A 341 2.36 2.98 15.98
CA ARG A 341 1.12 2.24 15.73
C ARG A 341 1.22 0.79 16.22
N VAL A 342 2.36 0.12 16.02
CA VAL A 342 2.62 -1.22 16.58
C VAL A 342 2.62 -1.19 18.12
N ALA A 343 3.23 -0.18 18.73
CA ALA A 343 3.20 0.00 20.17
C ALA A 343 1.78 0.20 20.71
N LEU A 344 0.96 0.99 19.99
CA LEU A 344 -0.47 1.17 20.29
C LEU A 344 -1.23 -0.18 20.22
N GLN A 345 -1.05 -0.94 19.15
CA GLN A 345 -1.67 -2.27 19.01
C GLN A 345 -1.31 -3.20 20.17
N LYS A 346 -0.03 -3.28 20.54
CA LYS A 346 0.44 -4.07 21.67
C LYS A 346 -0.17 -3.60 23.00
N LYS A 347 -0.27 -2.29 23.21
CA LYS A 347 -0.87 -1.71 24.41
C LYS A 347 -2.35 -2.07 24.52
N LEU A 348 -3.11 -1.89 23.43
CA LEU A 348 -4.54 -2.24 23.41
C LEU A 348 -4.76 -3.75 23.59
N GLY A 349 -3.93 -4.59 22.95
CA GLY A 349 -3.95 -6.04 23.19
C GLY A 349 -3.68 -6.42 24.65
N ALA A 350 -2.70 -5.79 25.29
CA ALA A 350 -2.40 -6.00 26.72
C ALA A 350 -3.53 -5.52 27.65
N MET A 351 -4.38 -4.60 27.21
CA MET A 351 -5.58 -4.15 27.92
C MET A 351 -6.80 -5.06 27.70
N GLY A 352 -6.66 -6.13 26.91
CA GLY A 352 -7.72 -7.11 26.64
C GLY A 352 -8.57 -6.82 25.39
N TYR A 353 -8.24 -5.79 24.59
CA TYR A 353 -8.89 -5.56 23.31
C TYR A 353 -8.43 -6.59 22.27
N LYS A 354 -9.37 -7.02 21.40
CA LYS A 354 -9.00 -7.86 20.28
C LYS A 354 -8.18 -7.04 19.28
N VAL A 355 -6.97 -7.49 18.97
CA VAL A 355 -6.08 -6.96 17.94
C VAL A 355 -5.71 -8.12 17.03
N ASN A 356 -6.04 -8.00 15.75
CA ASN A 356 -5.86 -9.09 14.80
C ASN A 356 -4.37 -9.32 14.49
N GLU A 357 -3.61 -8.23 14.27
CA GLU A 357 -2.18 -8.26 13.96
C GLU A 357 -1.45 -7.08 14.62
N PHE A 358 -0.14 -7.26 14.85
CA PHE A 358 0.73 -6.21 15.39
C PHE A 358 1.64 -5.63 14.31
N ASP A 359 1.05 -5.20 13.22
CA ASP A 359 1.71 -4.78 12.00
C ASP A 359 1.75 -3.25 11.78
N GLY A 360 1.03 -2.51 12.64
CA GLY A 360 0.88 -1.06 12.58
C GLY A 360 -0.26 -0.57 11.68
N HIS A 361 -1.08 -1.45 11.10
CA HIS A 361 -2.33 -1.06 10.45
C HIS A 361 -3.44 -0.82 11.47
N ILE A 362 -4.19 0.25 11.27
CA ILE A 362 -5.31 0.64 12.15
C ILE A 362 -6.60 0.33 11.39
N ASP A 363 -7.14 -0.87 11.60
CA ASP A 363 -8.42 -1.28 11.04
C ASP A 363 -9.62 -0.63 11.76
N PHE A 364 -10.82 -0.83 11.25
CA PHE A 364 -12.02 -0.22 11.82
C PHE A 364 -12.37 -0.76 13.21
N ASP A 365 -12.07 -2.01 13.51
CA ASP A 365 -12.31 -2.58 14.84
C ASP A 365 -11.34 -1.96 15.86
N LEU A 366 -10.09 -1.77 15.45
CA LEU A 366 -9.11 -1.08 16.29
C LEU A 366 -9.47 0.40 16.50
N ARG A 367 -10.05 1.07 15.47
CA ARG A 367 -10.57 2.44 15.61
C ARG A 367 -11.73 2.50 16.61
N ASP A 368 -12.58 1.48 16.69
CA ASP A 368 -13.65 1.41 17.68
C ASP A 368 -13.08 1.23 19.11
N ASN A 369 -12.02 0.45 19.28
CA ASN A 369 -11.29 0.33 20.54
C ASN A 369 -10.62 1.66 20.94
N ILE A 370 -10.04 2.38 19.98
CA ILE A 370 -9.48 3.73 20.20
C ILE A 370 -10.55 4.71 20.65
N ARG A 371 -11.76 4.72 20.02
CA ARG A 371 -12.90 5.55 20.45
C ARG A 371 -13.25 5.30 21.93
N ALA A 372 -13.32 4.02 22.32
CA ALA A 372 -13.64 3.66 23.70
C ALA A 372 -12.62 4.23 24.69
N GLU A 373 -11.33 4.18 24.38
CA GLU A 373 -10.29 4.73 25.24
C GLU A 373 -10.24 6.26 25.19
N GLN A 374 -10.45 6.88 24.03
CA GLN A 374 -10.56 8.33 23.91
C GLN A 374 -11.68 8.88 24.82
N ALA A 375 -12.85 8.23 24.82
CA ALA A 375 -13.98 8.61 25.67
C ALA A 375 -13.64 8.53 27.16
N LYS A 376 -12.92 7.50 27.62
CA LYS A 376 -12.48 7.38 29.02
C LYS A 376 -11.53 8.52 29.44
N PHE A 377 -10.74 9.04 28.51
CA PHE A 377 -9.86 10.18 28.75
C PHE A 377 -10.53 11.54 28.54
N GLY A 378 -11.84 11.59 28.27
CA GLY A 378 -12.56 12.83 27.98
C GLY A 378 -12.12 13.49 26.67
N MET A 379 -11.51 12.72 25.75
CA MET A 379 -11.17 13.15 24.41
C MET A 379 -12.37 12.94 23.46
N LEU A 380 -12.39 13.67 22.34
CA LEU A 380 -13.37 13.39 21.29
C LEU A 380 -13.15 11.98 20.73
N PRO A 381 -14.13 11.06 20.78
CA PRO A 381 -13.93 9.67 20.41
C PRO A 381 -14.08 9.44 18.90
N ASP A 382 -13.23 10.10 18.10
CA ASP A 382 -13.26 10.02 16.63
C ASP A 382 -12.55 8.80 16.04
N GLY A 383 -11.85 8.04 16.89
CA GLY A 383 -11.12 6.84 16.48
C GLY A 383 -9.80 7.10 15.74
N ASN A 384 -9.35 8.36 15.67
CA ASN A 384 -8.06 8.71 15.09
C ASN A 384 -6.98 8.72 16.18
N PRO A 385 -5.96 7.83 16.11
CA PRO A 385 -4.89 7.84 17.09
C PRO A 385 -3.94 9.01 16.84
N THR A 386 -3.77 9.87 17.84
CA THR A 386 -2.83 10.99 17.82
C THR A 386 -1.70 10.76 18.82
N SER A 387 -0.60 11.51 18.69
CA SER A 387 0.49 11.47 19.70
C SER A 387 -0.04 11.81 21.10
N ALA A 388 -0.95 12.78 21.23
CA ALA A 388 -1.58 13.16 22.50
C ALA A 388 -2.42 12.00 23.09
N PHE A 389 -3.09 11.21 22.25
CA PHE A 389 -3.81 10.02 22.70
C PHE A 389 -2.83 8.94 23.20
N LEU A 390 -1.73 8.68 22.45
CA LEU A 390 -0.71 7.71 22.85
C LEU A 390 -0.08 8.08 24.19
N GLU A 391 0.20 9.35 24.41
CA GLU A 391 0.74 9.87 25.66
C GLU A 391 -0.21 9.57 26.83
N LYS A 392 -1.51 9.92 26.69
CA LYS A 392 -2.54 9.60 27.72
C LYS A 392 -2.67 8.10 27.98
N LEU A 393 -2.54 7.28 26.95
CA LEU A 393 -2.60 5.81 27.05
C LEU A 393 -1.31 5.21 27.65
N GLY A 394 -0.25 6.02 27.83
CA GLY A 394 1.05 5.60 28.35
C GLY A 394 1.83 4.73 27.36
N VAL A 395 1.65 4.96 26.06
CA VAL A 395 2.41 4.28 24.98
C VAL A 395 3.73 5.02 24.78
N LYS A 396 4.83 4.28 24.89
CA LYS A 396 6.19 4.74 24.54
C LYS A 396 6.63 4.06 23.24
N TYR A 397 7.22 4.80 22.32
CA TYR A 397 7.67 4.30 21.00
C TYR A 397 8.93 5.01 20.51
#